data_2ebc035ff0ed828d793a5e4cce9f0655
#
_entry.id   2ebc035ff0ed828d793a5e4cce9f0655
#
_cell.length_a   1.000
_cell.length_b   1.000
_cell.length_c   1.000
_cell.angle_alpha   90.00
_cell.angle_beta   90.00
_cell.angle_gamma   90.00
#
_symmetry.space_group_name_H-M   'P 1'
#
loop_
_entity.id
_entity.type
_entity.pdbx_description
1 polymer ?
#
loop_
_entity_poly.entity_id
_entity_poly.type
_entity_poly.pdbx_seq_one_letter_code
_entity_poly.pdbx_strand_id
1 'polypeptide(L)'
;MTRSILDLEDAIADLPAEARAAAGRLFKVSTTTGTLDAPPEMHAWITKLFGSVDAVREQRIVRVTNEVTFEGALFNDLRAMRPMEVKGGDEVRQTIAAAANDPFDHPLTGTPADSFGRIEGEHGITASNVAKYDGYHGVLVFNQHDPLAPVDALTIRDHLVTARRWGEAALAADPAARYLFVMWNCLWRAGGSIVHGHMQMTATRGQHYPKIEALRRQALAYNATEGDYFDDVWLVHSALGLGAEVEGARVMASIVPIKEREVLIFGRPGASETTLAAAIARTVATYRALGVVSYNMALYLPPLSPDGEDWRRFPPIARLVDRGDPANKTSDIGAMELYAASVIASDPFRLADALRT
;
A
#
# COMPACT_ATOMS: atom_id res chain seq x y z
N MET A 1 -14.49 -17.29 -17.83
CA MET A 1 -14.83 -17.05 -16.40
C MET A 1 -13.78 -16.08 -15.86
N THR A 2 -14.19 -15.08 -15.12
CA THR A 2 -13.26 -14.17 -14.44
C THR A 2 -12.57 -14.96 -13.32
N ARG A 3 -11.23 -15.01 -13.30
CA ARG A 3 -10.49 -15.67 -12.22
C ARG A 3 -10.79 -15.01 -10.89
N SER A 4 -10.80 -15.79 -9.80
CA SER A 4 -10.98 -15.31 -8.43
C SER A 4 -9.86 -15.83 -7.54
N ILE A 5 -9.57 -15.10 -6.47
CA ILE A 5 -8.62 -15.53 -5.44
C ILE A 5 -9.05 -16.85 -4.78
N LEU A 6 -10.34 -17.17 -4.79
CA LEU A 6 -10.85 -18.43 -4.29
C LEU A 6 -10.40 -19.64 -5.10
N ASP A 7 -9.98 -19.44 -6.36
CA ASP A 7 -9.50 -20.49 -7.26
C ASP A 7 -7.96 -20.45 -7.39
N LEU A 8 -7.25 -19.81 -6.44
CA LEU A 8 -5.81 -19.57 -6.54
C LEU A 8 -4.98 -20.85 -6.63
N GLU A 9 -5.35 -21.91 -5.91
CA GLU A 9 -4.63 -23.21 -5.97
C GLU A 9 -4.65 -23.79 -7.39
N ASP A 10 -5.81 -23.80 -8.03
CA ASP A 10 -5.99 -24.27 -9.40
C ASP A 10 -5.27 -23.32 -10.38
N ALA A 11 -5.40 -22.02 -10.18
CA ALA A 11 -4.73 -21.02 -11.00
C ALA A 11 -3.20 -21.15 -10.97
N ILE A 12 -2.60 -21.49 -9.81
CA ILE A 12 -1.17 -21.75 -9.68
C ILE A 12 -0.80 -23.07 -10.37
N ALA A 13 -1.63 -24.11 -10.25
CA ALA A 13 -1.38 -25.40 -10.91
C ALA A 13 -1.31 -25.27 -12.44
N ASP A 14 -2.08 -24.36 -13.01
CA ASP A 14 -2.15 -24.09 -14.46
C ASP A 14 -1.02 -23.16 -14.97
N LEU A 15 -0.15 -22.63 -14.09
CA LEU A 15 0.94 -21.75 -14.49
C LEU A 15 2.00 -22.49 -15.34
N PRO A 16 2.71 -21.77 -16.23
CA PRO A 16 3.95 -22.27 -16.85
C PRO A 16 4.92 -22.81 -15.81
N ALA A 17 5.70 -23.82 -16.17
CA ALA A 17 6.54 -24.57 -15.23
C ALA A 17 7.46 -23.68 -14.38
N GLU A 18 8.06 -22.65 -14.97
CA GLU A 18 8.95 -21.70 -14.27
C GLU A 18 8.17 -20.89 -13.22
N ALA A 19 7.05 -20.28 -13.61
CA ALA A 19 6.22 -19.49 -12.69
C ALA A 19 5.60 -20.35 -11.58
N ARG A 20 5.21 -21.59 -11.91
CA ARG A 20 4.71 -22.55 -10.92
C ARG A 20 5.79 -22.97 -9.92
N ALA A 21 7.02 -23.19 -10.38
CA ALA A 21 8.15 -23.46 -9.49
C ALA A 21 8.46 -22.28 -8.57
N ALA A 22 8.47 -21.05 -9.11
CA ALA A 22 8.62 -19.83 -8.32
C ALA A 22 7.48 -19.67 -7.30
N ALA A 23 6.23 -19.93 -7.70
CA ALA A 23 5.08 -19.88 -6.79
C ALA A 23 5.24 -20.90 -5.64
N GLY A 24 5.72 -22.10 -5.91
CA GLY A 24 5.96 -23.13 -4.88
C GLY A 24 7.08 -22.78 -3.89
N ARG A 25 8.06 -21.95 -4.30
CA ARG A 25 9.09 -21.43 -3.39
C ARG A 25 8.62 -20.27 -2.53
N LEU A 26 7.74 -19.43 -3.10
CA LEU A 26 7.33 -18.15 -2.49
C LEU A 26 6.06 -18.25 -1.66
N PHE A 27 5.07 -19.05 -2.10
CA PHE A 27 3.73 -18.99 -1.55
C PHE A 27 3.20 -20.34 -1.13
N LYS A 28 2.74 -20.40 0.11
CA LYS A 28 1.93 -21.51 0.61
C LYS A 28 0.46 -21.11 0.54
N VAL A 29 -0.30 -21.86 -0.26
CA VAL A 29 -1.75 -21.68 -0.38
C VAL A 29 -2.45 -22.83 0.29
N SER A 30 -3.54 -22.58 0.99
CA SER A 30 -4.39 -23.61 1.56
C SER A 30 -5.85 -23.15 1.56
N THR A 31 -6.73 -24.06 1.13
CA THR A 31 -8.18 -23.86 1.11
C THR A 31 -8.84 -24.66 2.21
N THR A 32 -9.79 -24.05 2.92
CA THR A 32 -10.63 -24.70 3.92
C THR A 32 -12.09 -24.32 3.71
N THR A 33 -13.01 -25.22 4.11
CA THR A 33 -14.43 -24.94 4.11
C THR A 33 -14.89 -24.74 5.56
N GLY A 34 -15.36 -23.53 5.87
CA GLY A 34 -16.07 -23.27 7.12
C GLY A 34 -17.54 -23.62 6.96
N THR A 35 -18.10 -24.30 7.94
CA THR A 35 -19.53 -24.68 7.95
C THR A 35 -20.22 -24.13 9.18
N LEU A 36 -21.52 -23.80 9.03
CA LEU A 36 -22.36 -23.41 10.14
C LEU A 36 -23.80 -23.90 9.94
N ASP A 37 -24.52 -24.03 11.03
CA ASP A 37 -25.96 -24.25 11.04
C ASP A 37 -26.64 -23.08 11.75
N ALA A 38 -27.53 -22.39 11.04
CA ALA A 38 -28.17 -21.20 11.53
C ALA A 38 -29.56 -21.53 12.10
N PRO A 39 -29.88 -21.14 13.34
CA PRO A 39 -31.22 -21.32 13.89
C PRO A 39 -32.25 -20.49 13.09
N PRO A 40 -33.52 -20.96 13.02
CA PRO A 40 -34.55 -20.31 12.20
C PRO A 40 -34.76 -18.82 12.51
N GLU A 41 -34.53 -18.41 13.75
CA GLU A 41 -34.66 -17.02 14.20
C GLU A 41 -33.64 -16.08 13.52
N MET A 42 -32.51 -16.61 13.04
CA MET A 42 -31.46 -15.85 12.35
C MET A 42 -31.69 -15.78 10.84
N HIS A 43 -32.58 -16.59 10.25
CA HIS A 43 -32.73 -16.71 8.80
C HIS A 43 -33.07 -15.36 8.15
N ALA A 44 -33.99 -14.59 8.73
CA ALA A 44 -34.37 -13.27 8.19
C ALA A 44 -33.18 -12.28 8.20
N TRP A 45 -32.40 -12.27 9.28
CA TRP A 45 -31.22 -11.43 9.41
C TRP A 45 -30.11 -11.84 8.43
N ILE A 46 -29.84 -13.15 8.33
CA ILE A 46 -28.83 -13.69 7.39
C ILE A 46 -29.22 -13.38 5.95
N THR A 47 -30.50 -13.64 5.58
CA THR A 47 -30.97 -13.37 4.21
C THR A 47 -30.85 -11.88 3.85
N LYS A 48 -31.14 -10.99 4.80
CA LYS A 48 -30.99 -9.54 4.59
C LYS A 48 -29.54 -9.13 4.31
N LEU A 49 -28.55 -9.75 4.99
CA LEU A 49 -27.13 -9.36 4.89
C LEU A 49 -26.37 -10.12 3.82
N PHE A 50 -26.71 -11.38 3.57
CA PHE A 50 -25.93 -12.30 2.73
C PHE A 50 -26.72 -12.93 1.59
N GLY A 51 -27.98 -12.52 1.38
CA GLY A 51 -28.84 -12.94 0.29
C GLY A 51 -29.61 -14.23 0.58
N SER A 52 -29.00 -15.24 1.19
CA SER A 52 -29.69 -16.49 1.61
C SER A 52 -28.99 -17.17 2.77
N VAL A 53 -29.72 -18.06 3.47
CA VAL A 53 -29.12 -18.92 4.53
C VAL A 53 -28.15 -19.91 3.94
N ASP A 54 -28.43 -20.46 2.75
CA ASP A 54 -27.54 -21.43 2.10
C ASP A 54 -26.19 -20.81 1.71
N ALA A 55 -26.16 -19.50 1.36
CA ALA A 55 -24.93 -18.79 1.03
C ALA A 55 -23.92 -18.76 2.19
N VAL A 56 -24.39 -18.82 3.44
CA VAL A 56 -23.50 -18.78 4.63
C VAL A 56 -23.22 -20.16 5.20
N ARG A 57 -23.97 -21.20 4.80
CA ARG A 57 -23.85 -22.55 5.35
C ARG A 57 -22.49 -23.16 5.10
N GLU A 58 -21.93 -22.95 3.92
CA GLU A 58 -20.60 -23.39 3.52
C GLU A 58 -19.82 -22.19 2.96
N GLN A 59 -18.65 -21.94 3.51
CA GLN A 59 -17.81 -20.80 3.15
C GLN A 59 -16.42 -21.28 2.77
N ARG A 60 -16.01 -21.02 1.54
CA ARG A 60 -14.64 -21.28 1.09
C ARG A 60 -13.72 -20.17 1.61
N ILE A 61 -12.65 -20.59 2.29
CA ILE A 61 -11.65 -19.68 2.85
C ILE A 61 -10.30 -20.06 2.26
N VAL A 62 -9.67 -19.10 1.58
CA VAL A 62 -8.32 -19.27 1.03
C VAL A 62 -7.34 -18.50 1.89
N ARG A 63 -6.31 -19.20 2.37
CA ARG A 63 -5.17 -18.61 3.08
C ARG A 63 -3.94 -18.66 2.19
N VAL A 64 -3.29 -17.53 2.04
CA VAL A 64 -2.02 -17.40 1.32
C VAL A 64 -0.97 -16.84 2.27
N THR A 65 0.19 -17.48 2.31
CA THR A 65 1.34 -17.02 3.09
C THR A 65 2.55 -16.92 2.17
N ASN A 66 3.25 -15.79 2.21
CA ASN A 66 4.57 -15.68 1.61
C ASN A 66 5.58 -16.33 2.58
N GLU A 67 6.18 -17.46 2.18
CA GLU A 67 7.10 -18.25 3.02
C GLU A 67 8.44 -17.53 3.26
N VAL A 68 8.73 -16.48 2.50
CA VAL A 68 9.95 -15.67 2.64
C VAL A 68 9.73 -14.54 3.63
N THR A 69 8.64 -13.76 3.47
CA THR A 69 8.38 -12.57 4.29
C THR A 69 7.47 -12.83 5.48
N PHE A 70 6.80 -13.98 5.50
CA PHE A 70 5.73 -14.34 6.45
C PHE A 70 4.55 -13.37 6.46
N GLU A 71 4.41 -12.53 5.43
CA GLU A 71 3.16 -11.82 5.19
C GLU A 71 2.10 -12.84 4.75
N GLY A 72 0.88 -12.71 5.28
CA GLY A 72 -0.19 -13.65 5.00
C GLY A 72 -1.55 -12.99 4.96
N ALA A 73 -2.45 -13.54 4.14
CA ALA A 73 -3.81 -13.08 3.97
C ALA A 73 -4.82 -14.24 3.98
N LEU A 74 -6.00 -13.94 4.50
CA LEU A 74 -7.18 -14.81 4.53
C LEU A 74 -8.27 -14.16 3.68
N PHE A 75 -8.77 -14.90 2.70
CA PHE A 75 -9.83 -14.46 1.81
C PHE A 75 -11.09 -15.26 2.07
N ASN A 76 -12.23 -14.55 2.22
CA ASN A 76 -13.55 -15.13 2.35
C ASN A 76 -14.56 -14.26 1.59
N ASP A 77 -15.15 -14.81 0.54
CA ASP A 77 -16.06 -14.11 -0.36
C ASP A 77 -17.28 -13.50 0.37
N LEU A 78 -17.81 -14.19 1.38
CA LEU A 78 -18.92 -13.67 2.18
C LEU A 78 -18.60 -12.38 2.95
N ARG A 79 -17.35 -12.12 3.26
CA ARG A 79 -16.96 -10.86 3.90
C ARG A 79 -17.06 -9.68 2.93
N ALA A 80 -16.84 -9.93 1.64
CA ALA A 80 -17.02 -8.94 0.58
C ALA A 80 -18.51 -8.59 0.35
N MET A 81 -19.42 -9.52 0.64
CA MET A 81 -20.88 -9.31 0.51
C MET A 81 -21.49 -8.52 1.67
N ARG A 82 -20.75 -8.30 2.77
CA ARG A 82 -21.27 -7.44 3.85
C ARG A 82 -21.56 -6.06 3.27
N PRO A 83 -22.79 -5.52 3.46
CA PRO A 83 -23.08 -4.18 3.03
C PRO A 83 -22.11 -3.21 3.74
N MET A 84 -21.08 -2.80 3.05
CA MET A 84 -20.37 -1.60 3.42
C MET A 84 -21.24 -0.46 2.90
N GLU A 85 -22.06 0.11 3.78
CA GLU A 85 -22.82 1.30 3.44
C GLU A 85 -21.82 2.41 3.11
N VAL A 86 -21.54 2.60 1.81
CA VAL A 86 -20.77 3.73 1.31
C VAL A 86 -21.72 4.95 1.38
N LYS A 87 -21.88 5.51 2.57
CA LYS A 87 -22.68 6.71 2.82
C LYS A 87 -21.85 7.98 2.93
N GLY A 88 -20.51 7.90 2.87
CA GLY A 88 -19.63 8.98 3.30
C GLY A 88 -19.14 9.96 2.23
N GLY A 89 -19.47 9.79 0.95
CA GLY A 89 -18.89 10.64 -0.11
C GLY A 89 -19.17 12.14 0.06
N ASP A 90 -20.37 12.52 0.38
CA ASP A 90 -20.75 13.93 0.58
C ASP A 90 -20.25 14.45 1.93
N GLU A 91 -20.28 13.65 3.00
CA GLU A 91 -19.76 14.01 4.32
C GLU A 91 -18.24 14.22 4.29
N VAL A 92 -17.50 13.36 3.58
CA VAL A 92 -16.07 13.52 3.37
C VAL A 92 -15.75 14.82 2.61
N ARG A 93 -16.48 15.13 1.53
CA ARG A 93 -16.31 16.39 0.78
C ARG A 93 -16.64 17.61 1.62
N GLN A 94 -17.69 17.56 2.44
CA GLN A 94 -18.03 18.63 3.38
C GLN A 94 -16.92 18.81 4.42
N THR A 95 -16.35 17.73 4.95
CA THR A 95 -15.24 17.81 5.90
C THR A 95 -13.99 18.43 5.27
N ILE A 96 -13.67 18.06 4.01
CA ILE A 96 -12.56 18.66 3.27
C ILE A 96 -12.80 20.17 3.08
N ALA A 97 -13.98 20.57 2.64
CA ALA A 97 -14.31 21.99 2.44
C ALA A 97 -14.32 22.79 3.76
N ALA A 98 -14.74 22.17 4.86
CA ALA A 98 -14.75 22.82 6.18
C ALA A 98 -13.34 22.98 6.78
N ALA A 99 -12.36 22.21 6.32
CA ALA A 99 -10.96 22.28 6.75
C ALA A 99 -10.16 23.39 6.04
N ALA A 100 -10.77 24.15 5.12
CA ALA A 100 -10.12 25.26 4.45
C ALA A 100 -9.56 26.31 5.47
N ASN A 101 -8.40 26.87 5.16
CA ASN A 101 -7.59 27.74 6.02
C ASN A 101 -6.90 27.02 7.19
N ASP A 102 -6.59 25.74 7.03
CA ASP A 102 -5.71 25.05 7.96
C ASP A 102 -4.23 25.54 7.85
N PRO A 103 -3.34 25.15 8.77
CA PRO A 103 -1.94 25.58 8.73
C PRO A 103 -1.20 25.26 7.42
N PHE A 104 -1.65 24.26 6.66
CA PHE A 104 -1.03 23.84 5.41
C PHE A 104 -1.47 24.69 4.21
N ASP A 105 -2.59 25.41 4.30
CA ASP A 105 -2.96 26.43 3.30
C ASP A 105 -2.00 27.64 3.34
N HIS A 106 -1.31 27.82 4.47
CA HIS A 106 -0.33 28.89 4.67
C HIS A 106 1.01 28.35 5.17
N PRO A 107 1.70 27.46 4.43
CA PRO A 107 2.81 26.66 4.95
C PRO A 107 3.99 27.51 5.43
N LEU A 108 4.23 28.70 4.86
CA LEU A 108 5.33 29.56 5.26
C LEU A 108 5.16 30.16 6.66
N THR A 109 3.94 30.38 7.10
CA THR A 109 3.60 31.02 8.39
C THR A 109 2.90 30.06 9.34
N GLY A 110 2.21 29.04 8.82
CA GLY A 110 1.43 28.05 9.58
C GLY A 110 2.22 26.81 10.00
N THR A 111 3.42 26.63 9.46
CA THR A 111 4.25 25.44 9.77
C THR A 111 5.70 25.81 10.10
N PRO A 112 6.41 25.04 10.94
CA PRO A 112 7.85 25.27 11.16
C PRO A 112 8.69 24.79 9.97
N ALA A 113 9.88 25.36 9.80
CA ALA A 113 10.90 24.85 8.90
C ALA A 113 11.83 23.86 9.60
N ASP A 114 12.50 22.98 8.83
CA ASP A 114 13.63 22.21 9.34
C ASP A 114 14.85 23.12 9.57
N SER A 115 15.84 22.65 10.32
CA SER A 115 17.07 23.40 10.61
C SER A 115 17.88 23.77 9.36
N PHE A 116 17.73 22.98 8.29
CA PHE A 116 18.32 23.25 6.97
C PHE A 116 17.38 24.03 6.04
N GLY A 117 16.27 24.54 6.54
CA GLY A 117 15.29 25.30 5.78
C GLY A 117 14.19 24.45 5.16
N ARG A 118 13.61 24.95 4.09
CA ARG A 118 12.53 24.31 3.32
C ARG A 118 13.05 23.93 1.93
N ILE A 119 12.47 22.87 1.38
CA ILE A 119 12.68 22.49 -0.01
C ILE A 119 11.40 22.80 -0.78
N GLU A 120 11.50 23.58 -1.83
CA GLU A 120 10.38 23.90 -2.71
C GLU A 120 10.41 23.00 -3.94
N GLY A 121 9.27 22.40 -4.26
CA GLY A 121 8.93 21.74 -5.50
C GLY A 121 7.97 22.60 -6.32
N GLU A 122 7.61 22.14 -7.50
CA GLU A 122 6.61 22.81 -8.34
C GLU A 122 5.19 22.66 -7.76
N HIS A 123 4.92 21.51 -7.12
CA HIS A 123 3.59 21.14 -6.62
C HIS A 123 3.51 21.05 -5.08
N GLY A 124 4.53 21.47 -4.36
CA GLY A 124 4.52 21.43 -2.90
C GLY A 124 5.76 22.03 -2.26
N ILE A 125 5.69 22.21 -0.95
CA ILE A 125 6.79 22.76 -0.14
C ILE A 125 6.96 21.93 1.13
N THR A 126 8.22 21.76 1.59
CA THR A 126 8.47 21.02 2.82
C THR A 126 8.34 21.87 4.07
N ALA A 127 7.92 21.23 5.14
CA ALA A 127 7.87 21.75 6.50
C ALA A 127 8.45 20.72 7.46
N SER A 128 8.79 21.14 8.66
CA SER A 128 9.19 20.23 9.74
C SER A 128 7.95 19.74 10.49
N ASN A 129 7.82 18.44 10.76
CA ASN A 129 6.76 17.96 11.63
C ASN A 129 7.00 18.39 13.08
N VAL A 130 5.96 18.92 13.74
CA VAL A 130 6.04 19.39 15.13
C VAL A 130 6.22 18.19 16.08
N ALA A 131 5.43 17.13 15.89
CA ALA A 131 5.50 15.88 16.68
C ALA A 131 6.28 14.83 15.89
N LYS A 132 7.58 14.81 16.06
CA LYS A 132 8.50 13.98 15.28
C LYS A 132 8.42 12.49 15.67
N TYR A 133 8.44 11.62 14.67
CA TYR A 133 8.63 10.18 14.87
C TYR A 133 10.12 9.81 14.98
N ASP A 134 11.00 10.61 14.35
CA ASP A 134 12.43 10.39 14.31
C ASP A 134 13.16 11.74 14.33
N GLY A 135 14.49 11.74 14.43
CA GLY A 135 15.31 12.96 14.49
C GLY A 135 15.05 13.93 13.36
N TYR A 136 14.89 13.41 12.13
CA TYR A 136 14.39 14.14 10.97
C TYR A 136 13.01 13.60 10.60
N HIS A 137 12.00 14.46 10.69
CA HIS A 137 10.65 14.18 10.30
C HIS A 137 10.05 15.43 9.64
N GLY A 138 9.93 15.38 8.33
CA GLY A 138 9.39 16.41 7.47
C GLY A 138 7.98 16.10 7.00
N VAL A 139 7.31 17.14 6.54
CA VAL A 139 6.02 17.09 5.85
C VAL A 139 6.22 17.76 4.49
N LEU A 140 5.79 17.15 3.42
CA LEU A 140 5.65 17.76 2.10
C LEU A 140 4.19 18.19 1.96
N VAL A 141 3.93 19.47 2.10
CA VAL A 141 2.62 20.09 1.95
C VAL A 141 2.36 20.32 0.47
N PHE A 142 1.25 19.82 -0.05
CA PHE A 142 0.86 20.01 -1.46
C PHE A 142 0.31 21.42 -1.68
N ASN A 143 0.50 21.96 -2.88
CA ASN A 143 -0.15 23.21 -3.25
C ASN A 143 -1.68 23.06 -3.37
N GLN A 144 -2.15 21.82 -3.53
CA GLN A 144 -3.56 21.49 -3.65
C GLN A 144 -4.13 21.10 -2.28
N HIS A 145 -5.08 21.88 -1.78
CA HIS A 145 -5.76 21.62 -0.49
C HIS A 145 -6.51 20.29 -0.49
N ASP A 146 -7.34 20.04 -1.51
CA ASP A 146 -8.15 18.82 -1.58
C ASP A 146 -7.26 17.56 -1.81
N PRO A 147 -7.13 16.66 -0.80
CA PRO A 147 -6.32 15.45 -0.94
C PRO A 147 -6.92 14.46 -1.95
N LEU A 148 -8.17 14.68 -2.37
CA LEU A 148 -8.85 13.89 -3.38
C LEU A 148 -8.81 14.53 -4.77
N ALA A 149 -8.14 15.66 -4.95
CA ALA A 149 -7.94 16.23 -6.28
C ALA A 149 -7.15 15.27 -7.19
N PRO A 150 -7.42 15.20 -8.50
CA PRO A 150 -6.66 14.37 -9.43
C PRO A 150 -5.16 14.71 -9.35
N VAL A 151 -4.33 13.66 -9.31
CA VAL A 151 -2.88 13.79 -9.40
C VAL A 151 -2.38 13.00 -10.61
N ASP A 152 -1.51 13.62 -11.40
CA ASP A 152 -0.89 13.00 -12.55
C ASP A 152 0.54 12.53 -12.25
N ALA A 153 1.17 11.91 -13.22
CA ALA A 153 2.53 11.40 -13.10
C ALA A 153 3.57 12.52 -12.86
N LEU A 154 3.36 13.71 -13.41
CA LEU A 154 4.28 14.85 -13.25
C LEU A 154 4.21 15.38 -11.81
N THR A 155 3.00 15.55 -11.29
CA THR A 155 2.78 15.95 -9.89
C THR A 155 3.40 14.96 -8.91
N ILE A 156 3.15 13.64 -9.10
CA ILE A 156 3.77 12.62 -8.24
C ILE A 156 5.29 12.65 -8.36
N ARG A 157 5.82 12.78 -9.58
CA ARG A 157 7.27 12.87 -9.80
C ARG A 157 7.89 14.04 -9.05
N ASP A 158 7.27 15.23 -9.10
CA ASP A 158 7.73 16.41 -8.37
C ASP A 158 7.72 16.18 -6.86
N HIS A 159 6.66 15.57 -6.32
CA HIS A 159 6.59 15.20 -4.90
C HIS A 159 7.72 14.24 -4.51
N LEU A 160 8.02 13.23 -5.33
CA LEU A 160 9.12 12.30 -5.07
C LEU A 160 10.49 12.97 -5.13
N VAL A 161 10.72 13.84 -6.12
CA VAL A 161 11.96 14.64 -6.24
C VAL A 161 12.12 15.55 -5.03
N THR A 162 11.05 16.23 -4.62
CA THR A 162 11.07 17.15 -3.47
C THR A 162 11.33 16.40 -2.16
N ALA A 163 10.71 15.23 -1.95
CA ALA A 163 10.97 14.36 -0.82
C ALA A 163 12.43 13.86 -0.79
N ARG A 164 12.99 13.49 -1.95
CA ARG A 164 14.39 13.09 -2.05
C ARG A 164 15.34 14.22 -1.72
N ARG A 165 15.13 15.42 -2.29
CA ARG A 165 15.94 16.61 -1.99
C ARG A 165 15.91 16.95 -0.50
N TRP A 166 14.74 16.77 0.15
CA TRP A 166 14.64 16.93 1.60
C TRP A 166 15.48 15.89 2.34
N GLY A 167 15.44 14.61 1.93
CA GLY A 167 16.26 13.55 2.50
C GLY A 167 17.76 13.81 2.31
N GLU A 168 18.18 14.32 1.16
CA GLU A 168 19.55 14.71 0.85
C GLU A 168 20.01 15.90 1.72
N ALA A 169 19.14 16.87 1.99
CA ALA A 169 19.40 17.96 2.91
C ALA A 169 19.55 17.47 4.36
N ALA A 170 18.72 16.52 4.78
CA ALA A 170 18.86 15.86 6.08
C ALA A 170 20.19 15.09 6.19
N LEU A 171 20.57 14.33 5.15
CA LEU A 171 21.84 13.62 5.07
C LEU A 171 23.03 14.58 5.11
N ALA A 172 22.95 15.74 4.44
CA ALA A 172 24.01 16.75 4.47
C ALA A 172 24.16 17.39 5.85
N ALA A 173 23.04 17.59 6.57
CA ALA A 173 23.07 18.07 7.94
C ALA A 173 23.55 17.02 8.95
N ASP A 174 23.32 15.75 8.64
CA ASP A 174 23.67 14.61 9.46
C ASP A 174 24.00 13.38 8.59
N PRO A 175 25.29 13.06 8.36
CA PRO A 175 25.71 11.96 7.49
C PRO A 175 25.25 10.56 7.96
N ALA A 176 24.75 10.42 9.19
CA ALA A 176 24.19 9.18 9.69
C ALA A 176 22.70 9.00 9.33
N ALA A 177 21.98 10.09 9.01
CA ALA A 177 20.55 10.09 8.65
C ALA A 177 20.33 9.73 7.16
N ARG A 178 20.72 8.52 6.78
CA ARG A 178 20.77 8.08 5.39
C ARG A 178 19.57 7.26 4.91
N TYR A 179 18.69 6.85 5.79
CA TYR A 179 17.57 5.98 5.46
C TYR A 179 16.28 6.79 5.32
N LEU A 180 16.01 7.21 4.09
CA LEU A 180 14.80 7.96 3.76
C LEU A 180 13.59 7.02 3.69
N PHE A 181 12.54 7.38 4.39
CA PHE A 181 11.22 6.75 4.30
C PHE A 181 10.17 7.81 3.98
N VAL A 182 9.34 7.55 2.98
CA VAL A 182 8.26 8.45 2.56
C VAL A 182 6.93 7.74 2.74
N MET A 183 5.93 8.43 3.27
CA MET A 183 4.59 7.91 3.46
C MET A 183 3.53 8.94 3.10
N TRP A 184 2.41 8.46 2.57
CA TRP A 184 1.23 9.26 2.29
C TRP A 184 0.04 8.69 3.04
N ASN A 185 -0.54 9.47 3.94
CA ASN A 185 -1.72 9.13 4.71
C ASN A 185 -2.88 9.98 4.21
N CYS A 186 -3.64 9.47 3.24
CA CYS A 186 -4.76 10.21 2.66
C CYS A 186 -5.98 10.11 3.58
N LEU A 187 -6.38 11.22 4.17
CA LEU A 187 -7.46 11.40 5.12
C LEU A 187 -7.24 10.68 6.48
N TRP A 188 -8.13 10.99 7.42
CA TRP A 188 -8.03 10.57 8.84
C TRP A 188 -8.11 9.07 9.05
N ARG A 189 -8.88 8.33 8.22
CA ARG A 189 -8.95 6.87 8.30
C ARG A 189 -7.59 6.21 8.03
N ALA A 190 -6.78 6.84 7.19
CA ALA A 190 -5.41 6.42 6.91
C ALA A 190 -4.38 6.97 7.92
N GLY A 191 -4.80 7.71 8.93
CA GLY A 191 -3.94 8.31 9.95
C GLY A 191 -3.48 9.73 9.65
N GLY A 192 -4.06 10.39 8.65
CA GLY A 192 -3.86 11.83 8.39
C GLY A 192 -4.60 12.66 9.42
N SER A 193 -3.90 13.44 10.25
CA SER A 193 -4.51 14.34 11.23
C SER A 193 -4.94 15.67 10.63
N ILE A 194 -4.34 16.07 9.54
CA ILE A 194 -4.70 17.27 8.75
C ILE A 194 -5.28 16.79 7.43
N VAL A 195 -6.37 17.43 7.02
CA VAL A 195 -7.11 17.06 5.80
C VAL A 195 -6.38 17.47 4.53
N HIS A 196 -5.74 18.64 4.54
CA HIS A 196 -4.96 19.17 3.43
C HIS A 196 -3.99 18.13 2.86
N GLY A 197 -3.89 18.02 1.54
CA GLY A 197 -3.03 17.06 0.87
C GLY A 197 -1.55 17.18 1.28
N HIS A 198 -0.98 16.09 1.77
CA HIS A 198 0.43 16.08 2.19
C HIS A 198 1.01 14.66 2.21
N MET A 199 2.32 14.58 2.08
CA MET A 199 3.13 13.39 2.41
C MET A 199 3.99 13.69 3.64
N GLN A 200 4.51 12.64 4.27
CA GLN A 200 5.47 12.76 5.36
C GLN A 200 6.76 12.03 4.99
N MET A 201 7.89 12.54 5.47
CA MET A 201 9.20 11.98 5.26
C MET A 201 9.93 11.84 6.58
N THR A 202 10.68 10.76 6.75
CA THR A 202 11.65 10.61 7.84
C THR A 202 13.01 10.23 7.28
N ALA A 203 14.08 10.67 7.92
CA ALA A 203 15.43 10.21 7.64
C ALA A 203 16.04 9.69 8.95
N THR A 204 16.27 8.37 9.02
CA THR A 204 16.71 7.70 10.24
C THR A 204 18.18 7.31 10.20
N ARG A 205 18.77 7.08 11.39
CA ARG A 205 20.17 6.69 11.64
C ARG A 205 20.28 5.19 11.90
N GLY A 206 21.47 4.66 11.75
CA GLY A 206 21.85 3.30 12.18
C GLY A 206 21.43 2.21 11.20
N GLN A 207 20.14 1.98 11.05
CA GLN A 207 19.58 1.04 10.08
C GLN A 207 18.20 1.52 9.62
N HIS A 208 17.71 0.94 8.54
CA HIS A 208 16.36 1.24 8.05
C HIS A 208 15.28 0.72 9.03
N TYR A 209 14.03 1.21 8.87
CA TYR A 209 12.93 0.72 9.68
C TYR A 209 12.75 -0.81 9.57
N PRO A 210 12.33 -1.48 10.66
CA PRO A 210 12.36 -2.94 10.76
C PRO A 210 11.67 -3.68 9.62
N LYS A 211 10.56 -3.17 9.09
CA LYS A 211 9.85 -3.83 7.97
C LYS A 211 10.65 -3.82 6.67
N ILE A 212 11.37 -2.73 6.40
CA ILE A 212 12.18 -2.59 5.18
C ILE A 212 13.44 -3.44 5.32
N GLU A 213 14.08 -3.37 6.48
CA GLU A 213 15.28 -4.16 6.77
C GLU A 213 14.99 -5.66 6.78
N ALA A 214 13.83 -6.08 7.32
CA ALA A 214 13.40 -7.47 7.28
C ALA A 214 13.21 -7.94 5.84
N LEU A 215 12.50 -7.17 5.00
CA LEU A 215 12.30 -7.50 3.59
C LEU A 215 13.64 -7.61 2.85
N ARG A 216 14.59 -6.68 3.07
CA ARG A 216 15.92 -6.74 2.46
C ARG A 216 16.66 -8.03 2.84
N ARG A 217 16.73 -8.33 4.14
CA ARG A 217 17.44 -9.53 4.63
C ARG A 217 16.82 -10.83 4.13
N GLN A 218 15.51 -10.90 4.12
CA GLN A 218 14.77 -12.05 3.61
C GLN A 218 14.97 -12.24 2.11
N ALA A 219 14.92 -11.14 1.32
CA ALA A 219 15.23 -11.20 -0.10
C ALA A 219 16.67 -11.64 -0.36
N LEU A 220 17.66 -11.15 0.41
CA LEU A 220 19.04 -11.58 0.29
C LEU A 220 19.22 -13.06 0.61
N ALA A 221 18.57 -13.57 1.66
CA ALA A 221 18.61 -14.98 2.01
C ALA A 221 18.03 -15.85 0.89
N TYR A 222 16.88 -15.46 0.33
CA TYR A 222 16.27 -16.13 -0.82
C TYR A 222 17.21 -16.09 -2.03
N ASN A 223 17.79 -14.94 -2.34
CA ASN A 223 18.66 -14.76 -3.48
C ASN A 223 19.95 -15.59 -3.41
N ALA A 224 20.35 -16.01 -2.23
CA ALA A 224 21.54 -16.84 -2.04
C ALA A 224 21.34 -18.31 -2.49
N THR A 225 20.10 -18.79 -2.55
CA THR A 225 19.78 -20.21 -2.79
C THR A 225 18.82 -20.45 -3.96
N GLU A 226 17.90 -19.53 -4.23
CA GLU A 226 16.76 -19.80 -5.12
C GLU A 226 16.74 -18.98 -6.41
N GLY A 227 17.11 -17.69 -6.36
CA GLY A 227 17.03 -16.79 -7.51
C GLY A 227 16.94 -15.34 -7.09
N ASP A 228 16.19 -14.50 -7.81
CA ASP A 228 15.91 -13.14 -7.40
C ASP A 228 14.49 -13.03 -6.84
N TYR A 229 14.38 -12.67 -5.55
CA TYR A 229 13.09 -12.60 -4.86
C TYR A 229 12.08 -11.67 -5.57
N PHE A 230 12.52 -10.47 -5.97
CA PHE A 230 11.64 -9.49 -6.60
C PHE A 230 11.25 -9.89 -8.02
N ASP A 231 12.14 -10.54 -8.74
CA ASP A 231 11.85 -11.07 -10.07
C ASP A 231 10.90 -12.27 -9.99
N ASP A 232 11.08 -13.19 -9.03
CA ASP A 232 10.19 -14.34 -8.83
C ASP A 232 8.79 -13.89 -8.34
N VAL A 233 8.69 -12.90 -7.45
CA VAL A 233 7.41 -12.30 -7.06
C VAL A 233 6.69 -11.70 -8.27
N TRP A 234 7.41 -10.95 -9.11
CA TRP A 234 6.88 -10.40 -10.35
C TRP A 234 6.44 -11.49 -11.33
N LEU A 235 7.26 -12.51 -11.53
CA LEU A 235 6.97 -13.62 -12.44
C LEU A 235 5.65 -14.30 -12.07
N VAL A 236 5.45 -14.61 -10.80
CA VAL A 236 4.23 -15.27 -10.32
C VAL A 236 2.99 -14.38 -10.52
N HIS A 237 3.06 -13.10 -10.08
CA HIS A 237 1.92 -12.19 -10.23
C HIS A 237 1.59 -11.92 -11.69
N SER A 238 2.61 -11.73 -12.54
CA SER A 238 2.42 -11.52 -13.98
C SER A 238 1.79 -12.74 -14.66
N ALA A 239 2.28 -13.94 -14.35
CA ALA A 239 1.76 -15.19 -14.92
C ALA A 239 0.32 -15.49 -14.44
N LEU A 240 -0.05 -15.09 -13.23
CA LEU A 240 -1.44 -15.15 -12.74
C LEU A 240 -2.35 -14.11 -13.41
N GLY A 241 -1.79 -13.13 -14.13
CA GLY A 241 -2.53 -12.00 -14.68
C GLY A 241 -2.80 -10.89 -13.65
N LEU A 242 -2.06 -10.86 -12.57
CA LEU A 242 -2.17 -9.86 -11.50
C LEU A 242 -1.16 -8.70 -11.64
N GLY A 243 -0.28 -8.76 -12.65
CA GLY A 243 0.75 -7.77 -12.92
C GLY A 243 0.54 -7.02 -14.22
N ALA A 244 1.01 -5.77 -14.27
CA ALA A 244 1.12 -4.93 -15.46
C ALA A 244 2.38 -4.06 -15.36
N GLU A 245 3.00 -3.71 -16.50
CA GLU A 245 4.07 -2.72 -16.52
C GLU A 245 3.50 -1.33 -16.85
N VAL A 246 3.97 -0.32 -16.12
CA VAL A 246 3.63 1.10 -16.33
C VAL A 246 4.92 1.90 -16.35
N GLU A 247 5.30 2.40 -17.53
CA GLU A 247 6.55 3.16 -17.75
C GLU A 247 7.80 2.48 -17.14
N GLY A 248 7.87 1.14 -17.27
CA GLY A 248 8.98 0.34 -16.77
C GLY A 248 8.93 -0.05 -15.29
N ALA A 249 7.92 0.44 -14.54
CA ALA A 249 7.62 -0.05 -13.20
C ALA A 249 6.67 -1.26 -13.26
N ARG A 250 6.89 -2.25 -12.41
CA ARG A 250 6.08 -3.46 -12.27
C ARG A 250 4.99 -3.23 -11.24
N VAL A 251 3.73 -3.18 -11.67
CA VAL A 251 2.55 -2.95 -10.81
C VAL A 251 1.82 -4.26 -10.60
N MET A 252 1.55 -4.62 -9.36
CA MET A 252 0.94 -5.91 -9.01
C MET A 252 -0.18 -5.73 -7.98
N ALA A 253 -1.32 -6.38 -8.21
CA ALA A 253 -2.32 -6.61 -7.18
C ALA A 253 -1.82 -7.78 -6.29
N SER A 254 -1.53 -7.52 -5.02
CA SER A 254 -0.89 -8.48 -4.11
C SER A 254 -1.82 -9.67 -3.79
N ILE A 255 -1.29 -10.91 -3.84
CA ILE A 255 -2.00 -12.10 -3.33
C ILE A 255 -1.78 -12.34 -1.83
N VAL A 256 -0.90 -11.58 -1.20
CA VAL A 256 -0.67 -11.56 0.25
C VAL A 256 -0.82 -10.13 0.79
N PRO A 257 -1.96 -9.46 0.55
CA PRO A 257 -2.10 -8.06 0.89
C PRO A 257 -2.11 -7.86 2.41
N ILE A 258 -1.39 -6.83 2.87
CA ILE A 258 -1.41 -6.45 4.29
C ILE A 258 -2.70 -5.71 4.67
N LYS A 259 -3.41 -5.16 3.68
CA LYS A 259 -4.72 -4.52 3.82
C LYS A 259 -5.47 -4.56 2.49
N GLU A 260 -6.74 -4.14 2.50
CA GLU A 260 -7.60 -4.17 1.32
C GLU A 260 -6.94 -3.54 0.08
N ARG A 261 -7.15 -4.17 -1.08
CA ARG A 261 -6.71 -3.67 -2.39
C ARG A 261 -5.22 -3.29 -2.46
N GLU A 262 -4.34 -4.04 -1.80
CA GLU A 262 -2.92 -3.71 -1.84
C GLU A 262 -2.35 -3.82 -3.25
N VAL A 263 -1.68 -2.73 -3.67
CA VAL A 263 -0.88 -2.65 -4.88
C VAL A 263 0.60 -2.55 -4.49
N LEU A 264 1.40 -3.45 -5.03
CA LEU A 264 2.86 -3.41 -4.97
C LEU A 264 3.39 -2.85 -6.29
N ILE A 265 4.28 -1.86 -6.20
CA ILE A 265 4.94 -1.26 -7.36
C ILE A 265 6.44 -1.40 -7.16
N PHE A 266 7.09 -2.16 -8.05
CA PHE A 266 8.55 -2.34 -8.03
C PHE A 266 9.18 -1.56 -9.17
N GLY A 267 10.14 -0.72 -8.84
CA GLY A 267 11.08 -0.18 -9.81
C GLY A 267 12.14 -1.22 -10.19
N ARG A 268 13.15 -0.79 -10.93
CA ARG A 268 14.34 -1.62 -11.18
C ARG A 268 15.40 -1.35 -10.12
N PRO A 269 16.18 -2.35 -9.70
CA PRO A 269 17.32 -2.11 -8.82
C PRO A 269 18.23 -1.02 -9.36
N GLY A 270 18.63 -0.07 -8.50
CA GLY A 270 19.45 1.08 -8.86
C GLY A 270 18.72 2.21 -9.59
N ALA A 271 17.44 2.06 -9.92
CA ALA A 271 16.64 3.16 -10.46
C ALA A 271 16.26 4.18 -9.38
N SER A 272 16.00 5.41 -9.80
CA SER A 272 15.40 6.42 -8.92
C SER A 272 13.93 6.05 -8.62
N GLU A 273 13.47 6.39 -7.42
CA GLU A 273 12.07 6.29 -7.01
C GLU A 273 11.12 7.08 -7.93
N THR A 274 11.63 8.08 -8.64
CA THR A 274 10.84 8.85 -9.61
C THR A 274 10.30 8.01 -10.77
N THR A 275 10.90 6.86 -11.03
CA THR A 275 10.40 5.89 -12.03
C THR A 275 9.08 5.24 -11.62
N LEU A 276 8.68 5.36 -10.34
CA LEU A 276 7.41 4.85 -9.84
C LEU A 276 6.24 5.83 -10.05
N ALA A 277 6.52 7.07 -10.47
CA ALA A 277 5.54 8.16 -10.46
C ALA A 277 4.28 7.86 -11.28
N ALA A 278 4.42 7.39 -12.52
CA ALA A 278 3.29 7.05 -13.38
C ALA A 278 2.46 5.89 -12.81
N ALA A 279 3.13 4.88 -12.26
CA ALA A 279 2.48 3.73 -11.64
C ALA A 279 1.71 4.13 -10.37
N ILE A 280 2.27 5.01 -9.54
CA ILE A 280 1.60 5.56 -8.36
C ILE A 280 0.37 6.38 -8.78
N ALA A 281 0.52 7.31 -9.73
CA ALA A 281 -0.57 8.13 -10.23
C ALA A 281 -1.71 7.27 -10.80
N ARG A 282 -1.39 6.26 -11.61
CA ARG A 282 -2.37 5.29 -12.13
C ARG A 282 -3.07 4.53 -11.01
N THR A 283 -2.34 4.06 -10.01
CA THR A 283 -2.94 3.34 -8.86
C THR A 283 -3.90 4.23 -8.08
N VAL A 284 -3.53 5.49 -7.81
CA VAL A 284 -4.40 6.47 -7.14
C VAL A 284 -5.65 6.77 -7.98
N ALA A 285 -5.51 6.91 -9.30
CA ALA A 285 -6.65 7.09 -10.21
C ALA A 285 -7.58 5.87 -10.19
N THR A 286 -7.02 4.66 -10.23
CA THR A 286 -7.78 3.40 -10.11
C THR A 286 -8.52 3.31 -8.78
N TYR A 287 -7.87 3.64 -7.66
CA TYR A 287 -8.51 3.69 -6.35
C TYR A 287 -9.73 4.61 -6.34
N ARG A 288 -9.62 5.80 -6.92
CA ARG A 288 -10.75 6.73 -7.04
C ARG A 288 -11.88 6.17 -7.88
N ALA A 289 -11.57 5.54 -9.02
CA ALA A 289 -12.56 4.89 -9.86
C ALA A 289 -13.30 3.75 -9.13
N LEU A 290 -12.62 3.08 -8.19
CA LEU A 290 -13.18 2.05 -7.32
C LEU A 290 -13.88 2.63 -6.06
N GLY A 291 -13.95 3.95 -5.91
CA GLY A 291 -14.56 4.60 -4.74
C GLY A 291 -13.68 4.64 -3.50
N VAL A 292 -12.40 4.31 -3.60
CA VAL A 292 -11.44 4.44 -2.49
C VAL A 292 -11.06 5.90 -2.32
N VAL A 293 -11.33 6.45 -1.14
CA VAL A 293 -11.03 7.85 -0.79
C VAL A 293 -9.97 7.96 0.32
N SER A 294 -9.74 6.89 1.07
CA SER A 294 -8.73 6.88 2.14
C SER A 294 -7.77 5.73 1.91
N TYR A 295 -6.49 6.04 1.79
CA TYR A 295 -5.44 5.08 1.50
C TYR A 295 -4.12 5.45 2.17
N ASN A 296 -3.27 4.46 2.39
CA ASN A 296 -1.86 4.69 2.71
C ASN A 296 -0.99 4.35 1.51
N MET A 297 0.10 5.10 1.36
CA MET A 297 1.24 4.74 0.54
C MET A 297 2.50 4.77 1.39
N ALA A 298 3.42 3.86 1.14
CA ALA A 298 4.77 3.86 1.71
C ALA A 298 5.79 3.58 0.61
N LEU A 299 6.93 4.28 0.66
CA LEU A 299 8.08 4.01 -0.19
C LEU A 299 9.16 3.30 0.62
N TYR A 300 9.63 2.16 0.11
CA TYR A 300 10.78 1.44 0.60
C TYR A 300 11.94 1.71 -0.35
N LEU A 301 12.97 2.36 0.13
CA LEU A 301 14.08 2.85 -0.68
C LEU A 301 15.42 2.31 -0.16
N PRO A 302 16.40 2.05 -1.03
CA PRO A 302 17.79 1.93 -0.58
C PRO A 302 18.26 3.21 0.12
N PRO A 303 19.32 3.13 0.95
CA PRO A 303 19.85 4.30 1.65
C PRO A 303 20.38 5.35 0.67
N LEU A 304 20.27 6.63 1.05
CA LEU A 304 20.73 7.78 0.26
C LEU A 304 22.26 7.81 0.05
N SER A 305 23.00 7.14 0.93
CA SER A 305 24.46 6.95 0.80
C SER A 305 24.83 5.55 1.27
N PRO A 306 25.96 4.97 0.81
CA PRO A 306 26.39 3.63 1.20
C PRO A 306 26.46 3.47 2.73
N ASP A 307 26.00 2.33 3.22
CA ASP A 307 25.98 1.95 4.64
C ASP A 307 26.81 0.69 4.96
N GLY A 308 27.44 0.10 3.93
CA GLY A 308 28.20 -1.14 4.04
C GLY A 308 27.37 -2.41 3.83
N GLU A 309 26.04 -2.29 3.71
CA GLU A 309 25.13 -3.39 3.49
C GLU A 309 24.82 -3.62 2.00
N ASP A 310 24.31 -4.80 1.66
CA ASP A 310 23.95 -5.11 0.25
C ASP A 310 22.52 -4.69 -0.08
N TRP A 311 22.39 -3.63 -0.88
CA TRP A 311 21.15 -3.09 -1.43
C TRP A 311 21.09 -3.23 -2.96
N ARG A 312 22.08 -3.87 -3.60
CA ARG A 312 22.24 -3.86 -5.06
C ARG A 312 21.03 -4.43 -5.82
N ARG A 313 20.33 -5.41 -5.24
CA ARG A 313 19.14 -6.03 -5.83
C ARG A 313 17.84 -5.53 -5.22
N PHE A 314 17.91 -4.62 -4.25
CA PHE A 314 16.71 -4.05 -3.63
C PHE A 314 16.18 -2.90 -4.52
N PRO A 315 15.00 -3.05 -5.15
CA PRO A 315 14.43 -1.99 -5.98
C PRO A 315 13.79 -0.90 -5.11
N PRO A 316 13.56 0.31 -5.63
CA PRO A 316 12.59 1.20 -5.01
C PRO A 316 11.20 0.57 -5.11
N ILE A 317 10.46 0.56 -3.98
CA ILE A 317 9.15 -0.08 -3.87
C ILE A 317 8.14 0.93 -3.37
N ALA A 318 6.97 1.01 -4.02
CA ALA A 318 5.80 1.65 -3.44
C ALA A 318 4.77 0.57 -3.05
N ARG A 319 4.19 0.71 -1.88
CA ARG A 319 3.07 -0.11 -1.38
C ARG A 319 1.89 0.81 -1.13
N LEU A 320 0.75 0.52 -1.74
CA LEU A 320 -0.49 1.27 -1.55
C LEU A 320 -1.58 0.34 -1.04
N VAL A 321 -2.39 0.79 -0.08
CA VAL A 321 -3.49 0.02 0.50
C VAL A 321 -4.71 0.90 0.70
N ASP A 322 -5.90 0.35 0.46
CA ASP A 322 -7.18 0.95 0.83
C ASP A 322 -7.43 0.83 2.34
N ARG A 323 -7.86 1.92 2.98
CA ARG A 323 -8.16 1.98 4.42
C ARG A 323 -9.66 2.03 4.71
N GLY A 324 -10.48 1.86 3.67
CA GLY A 324 -11.93 1.84 3.77
C GLY A 324 -12.57 3.22 3.91
N ASP A 325 -13.88 3.21 4.19
CA ASP A 325 -14.69 4.42 4.28
C ASP A 325 -14.33 5.25 5.51
N PRO A 326 -13.94 6.53 5.35
CA PRO A 326 -13.67 7.44 6.46
C PRO A 326 -14.84 7.69 7.41
N ALA A 327 -16.08 7.49 6.96
CA ALA A 327 -17.27 7.59 7.79
C ALA A 327 -17.48 6.37 8.71
N ASN A 328 -16.81 5.25 8.43
CA ASN A 328 -16.92 4.05 9.24
C ASN A 328 -16.16 4.19 10.56
N LYS A 329 -16.89 4.10 11.68
CA LYS A 329 -16.33 4.20 13.05
C LYS A 329 -15.64 2.93 13.51
N THR A 330 -15.88 1.78 12.85
CA THR A 330 -15.23 0.51 13.20
C THR A 330 -13.78 0.52 12.74
N SER A 331 -12.86 0.12 13.61
CA SER A 331 -11.45 -0.04 13.22
C SER A 331 -11.33 -1.07 12.09
N ASP A 332 -10.48 -0.79 11.12
CA ASP A 332 -10.13 -1.72 10.04
C ASP A 332 -8.94 -2.63 10.43
N ILE A 333 -8.35 -2.41 11.60
CA ILE A 333 -7.26 -3.21 12.16
C ILE A 333 -7.74 -3.77 13.50
N GLY A 334 -7.90 -5.08 13.55
CA GLY A 334 -8.24 -5.84 14.75
C GLY A 334 -7.09 -6.73 15.21
N ALA A 335 -7.38 -7.65 16.13
CA ALA A 335 -6.39 -8.57 16.67
C ALA A 335 -5.81 -9.53 15.61
N MET A 336 -6.62 -9.91 14.61
CA MET A 336 -6.13 -10.74 13.51
C MET A 336 -5.03 -10.04 12.71
N GLU A 337 -5.26 -8.80 12.29
CA GLU A 337 -4.29 -8.01 11.52
C GLU A 337 -3.05 -7.66 12.33
N LEU A 338 -3.20 -7.44 13.65
CA LEU A 338 -2.06 -7.11 14.52
C LEU A 338 -1.18 -8.31 14.85
N TYR A 339 -1.77 -9.51 15.04
CA TYR A 339 -1.08 -10.63 15.68
C TYR A 339 -1.06 -11.92 14.86
N ALA A 340 -1.83 -12.01 13.77
CA ALA A 340 -1.92 -13.25 12.99
C ALA A 340 -1.75 -13.02 11.48
N ALA A 341 -2.81 -12.64 10.79
CA ALA A 341 -2.79 -12.43 9.35
C ALA A 341 -3.87 -11.43 8.94
N SER A 342 -3.70 -10.80 7.80
CA SER A 342 -4.69 -9.88 7.23
C SER A 342 -5.95 -10.64 6.80
N VAL A 343 -7.12 -10.10 7.15
CA VAL A 343 -8.42 -10.63 6.71
C VAL A 343 -8.96 -9.71 5.61
N ILE A 344 -9.01 -10.22 4.39
CA ILE A 344 -9.22 -9.44 3.17
C ILE A 344 -10.57 -9.80 2.54
N ALA A 345 -11.34 -8.79 2.17
CA ALA A 345 -12.60 -8.92 1.48
C ALA A 345 -12.47 -8.70 -0.04
N SER A 346 -11.52 -7.86 -0.47
CA SER A 346 -11.33 -7.55 -1.90
C SER A 346 -10.58 -8.66 -2.64
N ASP A 347 -11.02 -8.96 -3.86
CA ASP A 347 -10.36 -9.92 -4.73
C ASP A 347 -9.24 -9.23 -5.55
N PRO A 348 -7.98 -9.68 -5.46
CA PRO A 348 -6.86 -9.11 -6.20
C PRO A 348 -7.01 -9.25 -7.72
N PHE A 349 -7.73 -10.23 -8.24
CA PHE A 349 -7.97 -10.36 -9.68
C PHE A 349 -8.86 -9.22 -10.20
N ARG A 350 -9.89 -8.84 -9.45
CA ARG A 350 -10.73 -7.67 -9.78
C ARG A 350 -9.94 -6.36 -9.71
N LEU A 351 -9.05 -6.24 -8.72
CA LEU A 351 -8.15 -5.08 -8.62
C LEU A 351 -7.21 -5.00 -9.83
N ALA A 352 -6.61 -6.12 -10.23
CA ALA A 352 -5.72 -6.19 -11.39
C ALA A 352 -6.46 -5.82 -12.69
N ASP A 353 -7.72 -6.24 -12.84
CA ASP A 353 -8.55 -5.84 -13.99
C ASP A 353 -8.73 -4.32 -14.03
N ALA A 354 -9.05 -3.70 -12.89
CA ALA A 354 -9.19 -2.25 -12.78
C ALA A 354 -7.88 -1.48 -13.02
N LEU A 355 -6.73 -2.04 -12.65
CA LEU A 355 -5.42 -1.44 -12.91
C LEU A 355 -5.01 -1.46 -14.39
N ARG A 356 -5.60 -2.33 -15.21
CA ARG A 356 -5.34 -2.43 -16.67
C ARG A 356 -6.16 -1.45 -17.50
N THR A 357 -7.33 -1.03 -17.01
CA THR A 357 -8.19 -0.03 -17.65
C THR A 357 -7.71 1.38 -17.36
#